data_3d0b69f22d8592a4eae510070c8b3c28
#
_entry.id   3d0b69f22d8592a4eae510070c8b3c28
#
_cell.length_a   1.000
_cell.length_b   1.000
_cell.length_c   1.000
_cell.angle_alpha   90.00
_cell.angle_beta   90.00
_cell.angle_gamma   90.00
#
_symmetry.space_group_name_H-M   'P 1'
#
loop_
_entity.id
_entity.type
_entity.pdbx_description
1 polymer ?
#
loop_
_entity_poly.entity_id
_entity_poly.type
_entity_poly.pdbx_seq_one_letter_code
_entity_poly.pdbx_strand_id
1 'polypeptide(L)'
;MKLRLLLALLVACASAAVLADDGAIEGVGGAIELLDEHPSVVMQKMDVAIDLYEARGLVDCIFVFHNTGEAADVRMGFPESGGGVDVDPHNPHGFTHFATWVDGKQVPTKIEGMETGVHTFWRRWRTKTVHFDAGQTRTVRVKYQPGIGAVSTGERYLTYEVHTGASWKGPIGLARVRLNLHYDPSRGCFSFSDRFLPKGPNRFEWIERDFEPTRTDNIDVIYHPSR
;
A
#
# COMPACT_ATOMS: atom_id res chain seq x y z
N MET A 1 -69.86 -11.34 21.53
CA MET A 1 -68.45 -11.56 21.86
C MET A 1 -67.64 -11.04 20.68
N LYS A 2 -67.13 -9.83 20.78
CA LYS A 2 -66.43 -9.14 19.68
C LYS A 2 -64.90 -9.20 19.93
N LEU A 3 -64.20 -9.99 19.14
CA LEU A 3 -62.77 -10.13 19.16
C LEU A 3 -62.14 -8.89 18.46
N ARG A 4 -61.46 -8.06 19.24
CA ARG A 4 -60.68 -6.91 18.70
C ARG A 4 -59.30 -7.40 18.35
N LEU A 5 -59.01 -7.43 17.06
CA LEU A 5 -57.66 -7.68 16.51
C LEU A 5 -56.84 -6.39 16.64
N LEU A 6 -55.84 -6.39 17.51
CA LEU A 6 -54.84 -5.32 17.59
C LEU A 6 -53.75 -5.63 16.57
N LEU A 7 -53.72 -4.87 15.49
CA LEU A 7 -52.63 -4.91 14.52
C LEU A 7 -51.51 -4.00 15.01
N ALA A 8 -50.46 -4.58 15.59
CA ALA A 8 -49.24 -3.85 15.96
C ALA A 8 -48.41 -3.64 14.69
N LEU A 9 -48.37 -2.41 14.19
CA LEU A 9 -47.53 -2.00 13.08
C LEU A 9 -46.12 -1.81 13.62
N LEU A 10 -45.24 -2.82 13.47
CA LEU A 10 -43.80 -2.71 13.75
C LEU A 10 -43.16 -1.91 12.60
N VAL A 11 -42.97 -0.61 12.80
CA VAL A 11 -42.12 0.20 11.92
C VAL A 11 -40.67 -0.15 12.28
N ALA A 12 -40.10 -1.08 11.52
CA ALA A 12 -38.65 -1.30 11.55
C ALA A 12 -37.98 -0.09 10.87
N CYS A 13 -37.52 0.86 11.66
CA CYS A 13 -36.54 1.85 11.22
C CYS A 13 -35.25 1.09 10.91
N ALA A 14 -35.10 0.62 9.68
CA ALA A 14 -33.80 0.29 9.14
C ALA A 14 -33.02 1.62 9.01
N SER A 15 -32.26 1.96 10.02
CA SER A 15 -31.19 2.95 9.92
C SER A 15 -30.19 2.37 8.93
N ALA A 16 -30.32 2.71 7.65
CA ALA A 16 -29.24 2.60 6.72
C ALA A 16 -28.13 3.50 7.31
N ALA A 17 -27.11 2.88 7.90
CA ALA A 17 -25.87 3.56 8.14
C ALA A 17 -25.35 3.97 6.76
N VAL A 18 -25.61 5.21 6.38
CA VAL A 18 -24.89 5.87 5.31
C VAL A 18 -23.47 5.96 5.87
N LEU A 19 -22.62 5.03 5.49
CA LEU A 19 -21.18 5.22 5.59
C LEU A 19 -20.88 6.37 4.62
N ALA A 20 -20.97 7.59 5.12
CA ALA A 20 -20.39 8.74 4.47
C ALA A 20 -18.88 8.50 4.56
N ASP A 21 -18.32 7.95 3.50
CA ASP A 21 -16.88 7.79 3.33
C ASP A 21 -16.30 9.16 2.94
N ASP A 22 -16.17 10.04 3.93
CA ASP A 22 -15.53 11.35 3.78
C ASP A 22 -13.98 11.24 3.80
N GLY A 23 -13.46 10.03 3.62
CA GLY A 23 -12.02 9.78 3.64
C GLY A 23 -11.33 10.20 2.35
N ALA A 24 -10.16 10.78 2.48
CA ALA A 24 -9.26 11.05 1.37
C ALA A 24 -7.85 10.59 1.69
N ILE A 25 -7.17 9.98 0.72
CA ILE A 25 -5.75 9.63 0.79
C ILE A 25 -5.10 9.86 -0.57
N GLU A 26 -3.89 10.39 -0.57
CA GLU A 26 -3.04 10.50 -1.75
C GLU A 26 -1.63 10.02 -1.43
N GLY A 27 -0.90 9.58 -2.44
CA GLY A 27 0.44 9.04 -2.26
C GLY A 27 0.45 7.67 -1.58
N VAL A 28 -0.51 6.81 -1.92
CA VAL A 28 -0.47 5.37 -1.59
C VAL A 28 0.59 4.72 -2.45
N GLY A 29 1.49 3.96 -1.85
CA GLY A 29 2.52 3.18 -2.54
C GLY A 29 2.33 1.69 -2.37
N GLY A 30 3.17 0.91 -3.05
CA GLY A 30 3.08 -0.55 -2.99
C GLY A 30 4.38 -1.26 -3.36
N ALA A 31 4.31 -2.55 -3.63
CA ALA A 31 5.41 -3.29 -4.19
C ALA A 31 5.66 -2.86 -5.65
N ILE A 32 6.91 -3.00 -6.12
CA ILE A 32 7.24 -2.70 -7.52
C ILE A 32 6.48 -3.65 -8.45
N GLU A 33 5.80 -3.08 -9.46
CA GLU A 33 5.11 -3.81 -10.51
C GLU A 33 6.03 -4.05 -11.71
N LEU A 34 5.84 -5.20 -12.36
CA LEU A 34 6.34 -5.48 -13.70
C LEU A 34 5.35 -4.86 -14.70
N LEU A 35 5.79 -3.90 -15.51
CA LEU A 35 4.91 -3.18 -16.43
C LEU A 35 4.86 -3.79 -17.85
N ASP A 36 5.88 -4.56 -18.22
CA ASP A 36 5.94 -5.28 -19.49
C ASP A 36 6.01 -6.78 -19.21
N GLU A 37 5.46 -7.60 -20.08
CA GLU A 37 5.55 -9.06 -19.93
C GLU A 37 7.01 -9.51 -19.95
N HIS A 38 7.50 -10.01 -18.83
CA HIS A 38 8.84 -10.58 -18.74
C HIS A 38 8.85 -11.84 -17.86
N PRO A 39 8.73 -13.04 -18.49
CA PRO A 39 8.46 -14.29 -17.77
C PRO A 39 9.68 -14.86 -17.03
N SER A 40 10.83 -14.18 -16.99
CA SER A 40 12.07 -14.74 -16.42
C SER A 40 12.52 -14.07 -15.13
N VAL A 41 12.01 -12.89 -14.78
CA VAL A 41 12.44 -12.18 -13.57
C VAL A 41 11.52 -12.51 -12.41
N VAL A 42 12.09 -13.02 -11.31
CA VAL A 42 11.39 -13.37 -10.07
C VAL A 42 11.75 -12.37 -8.97
N MET A 43 10.80 -12.07 -8.09
CA MET A 43 11.06 -11.31 -6.86
C MET A 43 11.48 -12.27 -5.75
N GLN A 44 12.77 -12.38 -5.49
CA GLN A 44 13.31 -13.23 -4.43
C GLN A 44 13.01 -12.68 -3.04
N LYS A 45 12.96 -11.34 -2.90
CA LYS A 45 12.75 -10.70 -1.61
C LYS A 45 12.02 -9.37 -1.76
N MET A 46 11.10 -9.13 -0.85
CA MET A 46 10.50 -7.85 -0.53
C MET A 46 10.72 -7.56 0.96
N ASP A 47 11.36 -6.45 1.29
CA ASP A 47 11.62 -6.01 2.68
C ASP A 47 11.16 -4.56 2.80
N VAL A 48 10.11 -4.31 3.55
CA VAL A 48 9.47 -3.01 3.70
C VAL A 48 9.56 -2.58 5.16
N ALA A 49 10.03 -1.38 5.40
CA ALA A 49 9.97 -0.72 6.70
C ALA A 49 9.05 0.50 6.61
N ILE A 50 8.05 0.52 7.45
CA ILE A 50 7.09 1.63 7.62
C ILE A 50 7.35 2.26 8.98
N ASP A 51 7.84 3.48 8.98
CA ASP A 51 8.00 4.31 10.17
C ASP A 51 6.83 5.29 10.24
N LEU A 52 5.90 5.08 11.17
CA LEU A 52 4.68 5.85 11.31
C LEU A 52 4.76 6.81 12.51
N TYR A 53 4.65 8.08 12.20
CA TYR A 53 4.52 9.19 13.15
C TYR A 53 3.08 9.70 13.17
N GLU A 54 2.71 10.54 14.13
CA GLU A 54 1.34 11.05 14.25
C GLU A 54 0.81 11.74 12.96
N ALA A 55 1.65 12.46 12.24
CA ALA A 55 1.25 13.25 11.07
C ALA A 55 1.95 12.87 9.76
N ARG A 56 2.82 11.86 9.78
CA ARG A 56 3.56 11.44 8.59
C ARG A 56 3.98 9.99 8.66
N GLY A 57 4.12 9.37 7.50
CA GLY A 57 4.79 8.08 7.32
C GLY A 57 6.11 8.24 6.58
N LEU A 58 7.04 7.33 6.80
CA LEU A 58 8.22 7.14 5.98
C LEU A 58 8.29 5.68 5.58
N VAL A 59 8.47 5.40 4.31
CA VAL A 59 8.53 4.01 3.81
C VAL A 59 9.87 3.78 3.12
N ASP A 60 10.54 2.70 3.48
CA ASP A 60 11.82 2.24 2.91
C ASP A 60 11.65 0.79 2.45
N CYS A 61 11.65 0.58 1.14
CA CYS A 61 11.45 -0.72 0.52
C CYS A 61 12.76 -1.20 -0.10
N ILE A 62 13.10 -2.46 0.11
CA ILE A 62 14.21 -3.15 -0.56
C ILE A 62 13.66 -4.39 -1.25
N PHE A 63 13.83 -4.44 -2.55
CA PHE A 63 13.43 -5.56 -3.39
C PHE A 63 14.68 -6.23 -3.98
N VAL A 64 14.69 -7.56 -4.01
CA VAL A 64 15.75 -8.34 -4.67
C VAL A 64 15.10 -9.12 -5.80
N PHE A 65 15.57 -8.88 -7.01
CA PHE A 65 15.10 -9.53 -8.23
C PHE A 65 16.19 -10.40 -8.81
N HIS A 66 15.80 -11.53 -9.39
CA HIS A 66 16.70 -12.45 -10.06
C HIS A 66 16.16 -12.81 -11.43
N ASN A 67 16.99 -12.64 -12.47
CA ASN A 67 16.66 -13.05 -13.82
C ASN A 67 17.03 -14.52 -14.02
N THR A 68 16.03 -15.37 -14.24
CA THR A 68 16.22 -16.81 -14.49
C THR A 68 16.37 -17.17 -15.97
N GLY A 69 16.35 -16.18 -16.86
CA GLY A 69 16.42 -16.32 -18.32
C GLY A 69 17.59 -15.57 -18.94
N GLU A 70 17.44 -15.30 -20.23
CA GLU A 70 18.40 -14.50 -21.01
C GLU A 70 18.46 -13.05 -20.52
N ALA A 71 19.51 -12.33 -20.97
CA ALA A 71 19.66 -10.91 -20.67
C ALA A 71 18.47 -10.09 -21.18
N ALA A 72 18.00 -9.15 -20.36
CA ALA A 72 16.81 -8.36 -20.68
C ALA A 72 16.78 -6.99 -20.01
N ASP A 73 16.13 -6.06 -20.68
CA ASP A 73 15.72 -4.77 -20.13
C ASP A 73 14.30 -4.88 -19.56
N VAL A 74 14.15 -4.68 -18.26
CA VAL A 74 12.89 -4.86 -17.55
C VAL A 74 12.34 -3.51 -17.13
N ARG A 75 11.14 -3.19 -17.60
CA ARG A 75 10.43 -1.96 -17.23
C ARG A 75 9.67 -2.17 -15.93
N MET A 76 10.08 -1.45 -14.91
CA MET A 76 9.53 -1.51 -13.56
C MET A 76 8.76 -0.24 -13.23
N GLY A 77 7.60 -0.37 -12.58
CA GLY A 77 6.81 0.73 -12.05
C GLY A 77 6.65 0.65 -10.55
N PHE A 78 6.87 1.74 -9.86
CA PHE A 78 6.46 1.87 -8.47
C PHE A 78 5.09 2.56 -8.46
N PRO A 79 4.03 1.90 -7.96
CA PRO A 79 2.68 2.44 -7.99
C PRO A 79 2.57 3.65 -7.06
N GLU A 80 1.79 4.62 -7.49
CA GLU A 80 1.42 5.80 -6.73
C GLU A 80 -0.05 6.08 -7.00
N SER A 81 -0.88 6.04 -5.98
CA SER A 81 -2.32 6.17 -6.12
C SER A 81 -2.93 7.06 -5.03
N GLY A 82 -4.17 7.42 -5.21
CA GLY A 82 -4.98 8.15 -4.25
C GLY A 82 -6.44 8.16 -4.64
N GLY A 83 -7.27 8.66 -3.78
CA GLY A 83 -8.71 8.78 -4.02
C GLY A 83 -9.45 9.29 -2.78
N GLY A 84 -10.74 9.52 -2.93
CA GLY A 84 -11.60 10.00 -1.86
C GLY A 84 -12.28 11.32 -2.19
N VAL A 85 -13.02 11.84 -1.23
CA VAL A 85 -13.70 13.13 -1.37
C VAL A 85 -12.66 14.25 -1.44
N ASP A 86 -12.86 15.22 -2.30
CA ASP A 86 -12.00 16.40 -2.50
C ASP A 86 -10.61 16.13 -3.14
N VAL A 87 -10.35 14.90 -3.61
CA VAL A 87 -9.15 14.60 -4.39
C VAL A 87 -9.39 14.98 -5.85
N ASP A 88 -8.49 15.79 -6.43
CA ASP A 88 -8.52 16.10 -7.87
C ASP A 88 -7.68 15.08 -8.66
N PRO A 89 -8.30 14.12 -9.36
CA PRO A 89 -7.57 13.10 -10.10
C PRO A 89 -6.77 13.65 -11.29
N HIS A 90 -7.05 14.90 -11.73
CA HIS A 90 -6.31 15.54 -12.81
C HIS A 90 -5.09 16.33 -12.32
N ASN A 91 -5.05 16.65 -11.02
CA ASN A 91 -3.92 17.32 -10.38
C ASN A 91 -3.57 16.64 -9.04
N PRO A 92 -3.19 15.35 -9.06
CA PRO A 92 -3.00 14.57 -7.84
C PRO A 92 -1.76 15.02 -7.06
N HIS A 93 -1.92 15.13 -5.76
CA HIS A 93 -0.82 15.26 -4.82
C HIS A 93 -0.24 13.87 -4.52
N GLY A 94 0.91 13.56 -5.08
CA GLY A 94 1.55 12.26 -4.92
C GLY A 94 2.54 12.22 -3.76
N PHE A 95 3.54 11.32 -3.89
CA PHE A 95 4.59 11.23 -2.87
C PHE A 95 5.35 12.53 -2.68
N THR A 96 5.58 12.88 -1.43
CA THR A 96 6.64 13.80 -1.09
C THR A 96 7.93 13.01 -0.85
N HIS A 97 9.08 13.46 -1.35
CA HIS A 97 10.39 12.82 -1.13
C HIS A 97 10.49 11.38 -1.68
N PHE A 98 10.28 11.21 -2.98
CA PHE A 98 10.51 9.93 -3.65
C PHE A 98 11.95 9.83 -4.17
N ALA A 99 12.63 8.70 -3.88
CA ALA A 99 13.93 8.36 -4.44
C ALA A 99 14.07 6.84 -4.63
N THR A 100 14.79 6.42 -5.67
CA THR A 100 15.04 5.01 -5.95
C THR A 100 16.48 4.76 -6.35
N TRP A 101 16.98 3.57 -6.01
CA TRP A 101 18.34 3.10 -6.28
C TRP A 101 18.29 1.70 -6.89
N VAL A 102 19.23 1.43 -7.79
CA VAL A 102 19.53 0.10 -8.32
C VAL A 102 20.98 -0.20 -7.93
N ASP A 103 21.19 -1.29 -7.18
CA ASP A 103 22.49 -1.71 -6.64
C ASP A 103 23.23 -0.58 -5.93
N GLY A 104 22.51 0.19 -5.12
CA GLY A 104 23.05 1.31 -4.35
C GLY A 104 23.24 2.61 -5.13
N LYS A 105 23.11 2.62 -6.45
CA LYS A 105 23.20 3.82 -7.28
C LYS A 105 21.83 4.44 -7.46
N GLN A 106 21.66 5.70 -7.10
CA GLN A 106 20.41 6.43 -7.34
C GLN A 106 20.14 6.57 -8.84
N VAL A 107 18.90 6.31 -9.23
CA VAL A 107 18.47 6.40 -10.63
C VAL A 107 17.22 7.29 -10.76
N PRO A 108 17.08 8.02 -11.87
CA PRO A 108 15.89 8.80 -12.13
C PRO A 108 14.69 7.90 -12.44
N THR A 109 13.49 8.44 -12.24
CA THR A 109 12.23 7.85 -12.68
C THR A 109 11.43 8.84 -13.51
N LYS A 110 10.54 8.31 -14.35
CA LYS A 110 9.52 9.09 -15.05
C LYS A 110 8.17 8.82 -14.36
N ILE A 111 7.25 9.76 -14.43
CA ILE A 111 5.86 9.54 -14.06
C ILE A 111 5.14 9.18 -15.36
N GLU A 112 4.49 8.01 -15.38
CA GLU A 112 3.81 7.48 -16.54
C GLU A 112 2.48 6.84 -16.14
N GLY A 113 1.56 6.80 -17.13
CA GLY A 113 0.22 6.29 -16.93
C GLY A 113 -0.60 7.19 -15.99
N MET A 114 -1.86 7.31 -16.28
CA MET A 114 -2.83 7.92 -15.41
C MET A 114 -4.13 7.16 -15.58
N GLU A 115 -4.50 6.42 -14.57
CA GLU A 115 -5.80 5.76 -14.49
C GLU A 115 -6.66 6.57 -13.54
N THR A 116 -7.89 6.85 -13.93
CA THR A 116 -8.89 7.50 -13.09
C THR A 116 -10.10 6.61 -12.98
N GLY A 117 -10.73 6.59 -11.82
CA GLY A 117 -11.87 5.76 -11.51
C GLY A 117 -12.97 6.49 -10.76
N VAL A 118 -13.88 5.74 -10.18
CA VAL A 118 -14.94 6.27 -9.32
C VAL A 118 -14.35 6.86 -8.03
N HIS A 119 -15.09 7.75 -7.36
CA HIS A 119 -14.68 8.43 -6.14
C HIS A 119 -13.33 9.15 -6.26
N THR A 120 -13.11 9.83 -7.40
CA THR A 120 -11.88 10.58 -7.67
C THR A 120 -10.60 9.77 -7.52
N PHE A 121 -10.70 8.42 -7.66
CA PHE A 121 -9.54 7.54 -7.66
C PHE A 121 -8.63 7.85 -8.84
N TRP A 122 -7.31 7.84 -8.56
CA TRP A 122 -6.27 7.94 -9.57
C TRP A 122 -5.13 6.98 -9.25
N ARG A 123 -4.42 6.53 -10.30
CA ARG A 123 -3.20 5.71 -10.20
C ARG A 123 -2.24 6.11 -11.31
N ARG A 124 -0.95 6.12 -10.98
CA ARG A 124 0.16 6.32 -11.92
C ARG A 124 1.38 5.54 -11.44
N TRP A 125 2.41 5.50 -12.26
CA TRP A 125 3.63 4.78 -11.92
C TRP A 125 4.85 5.69 -12.02
N ARG A 126 5.79 5.48 -11.09
CA ARG A 126 7.15 5.99 -11.20
C ARG A 126 8.00 4.92 -11.84
N THR A 127 8.27 5.06 -13.14
CA THR A 127 8.85 4.04 -13.99
C THR A 127 10.36 4.20 -14.15
N LYS A 128 11.04 3.07 -14.34
CA LYS A 128 12.43 2.96 -14.78
C LYS A 128 12.64 1.65 -15.51
N THR A 129 13.65 1.60 -16.37
CA THR A 129 14.12 0.37 -17.00
C THR A 129 15.39 -0.10 -16.28
N VAL A 130 15.43 -1.38 -15.94
CA VAL A 130 16.58 -2.03 -15.28
C VAL A 130 17.06 -3.17 -16.16
N HIS A 131 18.32 -3.09 -16.58
CA HIS A 131 18.97 -4.16 -17.33
C HIS A 131 19.35 -5.30 -16.39
N PHE A 132 19.13 -6.55 -16.81
CA PHE A 132 19.56 -7.77 -16.17
C PHE A 132 20.32 -8.63 -17.16
N ASP A 133 21.54 -9.00 -16.83
CA ASP A 133 22.23 -10.10 -17.51
C ASP A 133 21.53 -11.45 -17.20
N ALA A 134 21.85 -12.48 -17.98
CA ALA A 134 21.38 -13.84 -17.71
C ALA A 134 21.86 -14.30 -16.31
N GLY A 135 20.95 -14.78 -15.48
CA GLY A 135 21.24 -15.23 -14.11
C GLY A 135 21.60 -14.10 -13.13
N GLN A 136 21.45 -12.84 -13.51
CA GLN A 136 21.82 -11.72 -12.65
C GLN A 136 20.78 -11.47 -11.54
N THR A 137 21.29 -11.16 -10.36
CA THR A 137 20.49 -10.65 -9.24
C THR A 137 20.74 -9.16 -9.06
N ARG A 138 19.69 -8.38 -8.87
CA ARG A 138 19.75 -6.93 -8.63
C ARG A 138 18.91 -6.52 -7.44
N THR A 139 19.39 -5.49 -6.75
CA THR A 139 18.68 -4.88 -5.62
C THR A 139 18.10 -3.54 -6.04
N VAL A 140 16.79 -3.38 -5.86
CA VAL A 140 16.10 -2.11 -6.05
C VAL A 140 15.62 -1.61 -4.70
N ARG A 141 16.01 -0.39 -4.33
CA ARG A 141 15.51 0.29 -3.13
C ARG A 141 14.63 1.45 -3.52
N VAL A 142 13.55 1.67 -2.78
CA VAL A 142 12.67 2.82 -2.91
C VAL A 142 12.46 3.43 -1.53
N LYS A 143 12.60 4.76 -1.44
CA LYS A 143 12.23 5.53 -0.25
C LYS A 143 11.24 6.60 -0.64
N TYR A 144 10.19 6.76 0.14
CA TYR A 144 9.21 7.79 -0.08
C TYR A 144 8.48 8.17 1.20
N GLN A 145 7.83 9.31 1.16
CA GLN A 145 6.88 9.73 2.16
C GLN A 145 5.48 9.60 1.56
N PRO A 146 4.66 8.63 2.04
CA PRO A 146 3.27 8.48 1.62
C PRO A 146 2.41 9.62 2.15
N GLY A 147 1.25 9.79 1.55
CA GLY A 147 0.17 10.54 2.17
C GLY A 147 -0.38 9.81 3.39
N ILE A 148 -0.97 10.54 4.29
CA ILE A 148 -1.76 10.00 5.39
C ILE A 148 -3.21 10.37 5.13
N GLY A 149 -4.05 9.36 4.94
CA GLY A 149 -5.48 9.54 4.78
C GLY A 149 -6.14 10.02 6.07
N ALA A 150 -7.24 10.72 5.94
CA ALA A 150 -8.05 11.19 7.06
C ALA A 150 -9.54 11.02 6.75
N VAL A 151 -10.32 10.75 7.78
CA VAL A 151 -11.77 10.73 7.74
C VAL A 151 -12.35 11.76 8.71
N SER A 152 -13.60 12.15 8.49
CA SER A 152 -14.27 13.19 9.29
C SER A 152 -14.36 12.87 10.79
N THR A 153 -14.32 11.59 11.16
CA THR A 153 -14.28 11.12 12.56
C THR A 153 -12.95 11.39 13.27
N GLY A 154 -11.92 11.85 12.53
CA GLY A 154 -10.59 12.16 13.05
C GLY A 154 -9.60 10.99 12.97
N GLU A 155 -10.02 9.85 12.47
CA GLU A 155 -9.14 8.73 12.17
C GLU A 155 -8.19 9.07 11.04
N ARG A 156 -7.00 8.50 11.12
CA ARG A 156 -5.99 8.57 10.07
C ARG A 156 -5.64 7.17 9.60
N TYR A 157 -5.23 7.05 8.36
CA TYR A 157 -4.83 5.77 7.80
C TYR A 157 -3.67 5.90 6.82
N LEU A 158 -2.88 4.83 6.77
CA LEU A 158 -1.80 4.63 5.82
C LEU A 158 -2.03 3.29 5.14
N THR A 159 -1.95 3.27 3.82
CA THR A 159 -2.07 2.05 3.01
C THR A 159 -0.76 1.76 2.29
N TYR A 160 -0.40 0.47 2.23
CA TYR A 160 0.67 -0.07 1.39
C TYR A 160 0.16 -1.25 0.58
N GLU A 161 0.18 -1.14 -0.75
CA GLU A 161 -0.36 -2.14 -1.67
C GLU A 161 0.63 -3.28 -1.93
N VAL A 162 0.57 -4.34 -1.12
CA VAL A 162 1.44 -5.52 -1.30
C VAL A 162 1.09 -6.29 -2.56
N HIS A 163 -0.19 -6.31 -2.95
CA HIS A 163 -0.70 -7.09 -4.08
C HIS A 163 -0.03 -6.74 -5.41
N THR A 164 0.50 -5.54 -5.55
CA THR A 164 1.19 -5.11 -6.78
C THR A 164 2.44 -5.95 -7.07
N GLY A 165 2.99 -6.60 -6.07
CA GLY A 165 4.09 -7.56 -6.20
C GLY A 165 3.73 -8.87 -6.90
N ALA A 166 2.44 -9.18 -7.09
CA ALA A 166 1.99 -10.37 -7.82
C ALA A 166 2.22 -10.30 -9.35
N SER A 167 2.63 -9.15 -9.88
CA SER A 167 2.95 -8.99 -11.31
C SER A 167 4.23 -9.73 -11.75
N TRP A 168 5.08 -10.14 -10.81
CA TRP A 168 6.31 -10.86 -11.09
C TRP A 168 6.08 -12.35 -11.29
N LYS A 169 7.04 -13.03 -11.91
CA LYS A 169 6.96 -14.48 -12.12
C LYS A 169 6.97 -15.23 -10.79
N GLY A 170 5.88 -15.96 -10.51
CA GLY A 170 5.74 -16.81 -9.34
C GLY A 170 5.71 -16.05 -8.02
N PRO A 171 5.70 -16.74 -6.90
CA PRO A 171 5.59 -16.13 -5.59
C PRO A 171 6.83 -15.32 -5.19
N ILE A 172 6.64 -14.35 -4.31
CA ILE A 172 7.73 -13.63 -3.64
C ILE A 172 8.44 -14.62 -2.69
N GLY A 173 9.72 -14.87 -2.89
CA GLY A 173 10.45 -15.88 -2.11
C GLY A 173 10.45 -15.56 -0.60
N LEU A 174 10.66 -14.31 -0.22
CA LEU A 174 10.54 -13.81 1.15
C LEU A 174 9.92 -12.42 1.17
N ALA A 175 8.74 -12.27 1.73
CA ALA A 175 8.11 -11.00 2.03
C ALA A 175 8.28 -10.69 3.53
N ARG A 176 8.79 -9.50 3.86
CA ARG A 176 8.89 -9.00 5.22
C ARG A 176 8.41 -7.56 5.27
N VAL A 177 7.52 -7.27 6.21
CA VAL A 177 7.09 -5.90 6.49
C VAL A 177 7.28 -5.61 7.97
N ARG A 178 7.89 -4.48 8.27
CA ARG A 178 8.12 -3.97 9.62
C ARG A 178 7.36 -2.68 9.78
N LEU A 179 6.57 -2.60 10.85
CA LEU A 179 5.84 -1.41 11.24
C LEU A 179 6.42 -0.89 12.56
N ASN A 180 6.97 0.31 12.53
CA ASN A 180 7.52 1.00 13.68
C ASN A 180 6.63 2.21 14.00
N LEU A 181 6.06 2.26 15.20
CA LEU A 181 5.24 3.37 15.66
C LEU A 181 6.10 4.33 16.46
N HIS A 182 6.20 5.56 16.00
CA HIS A 182 6.94 6.65 16.67
C HIS A 182 6.00 7.60 17.43
N TYR A 183 4.87 7.08 17.89
CA TYR A 183 3.91 7.75 18.76
C TYR A 183 3.37 6.73 19.78
N ASP A 184 2.68 7.20 20.80
CA ASP A 184 2.09 6.34 21.82
C ASP A 184 0.73 5.77 21.34
N PRO A 185 0.65 4.49 20.94
CA PRO A 185 -0.58 3.88 20.44
C PRO A 185 -1.65 3.72 21.52
N SER A 186 -1.30 3.84 22.81
CA SER A 186 -2.28 3.76 23.92
C SER A 186 -3.24 4.95 23.94
N ARG A 187 -2.91 6.03 23.22
CA ARG A 187 -3.71 7.26 23.15
C ARG A 187 -4.80 7.27 22.09
N GLY A 188 -4.93 6.20 21.29
CA GLY A 188 -5.93 6.13 20.24
C GLY A 188 -6.21 4.70 19.79
N CYS A 189 -7.31 4.49 19.08
CA CYS A 189 -7.57 3.22 18.40
C CYS A 189 -6.47 2.96 17.39
N PHE A 190 -5.95 1.76 17.41
CA PHE A 190 -4.96 1.31 16.46
C PHE A 190 -5.42 -0.03 15.89
N SER A 191 -5.49 -0.12 14.59
CA SER A 191 -5.87 -1.35 13.90
C SER A 191 -4.92 -1.61 12.74
N PHE A 192 -4.46 -2.83 12.61
CA PHE A 192 -3.68 -3.35 11.50
C PHE A 192 -3.93 -4.86 11.38
N SER A 193 -3.47 -5.46 10.30
CA SER A 193 -3.63 -6.89 10.06
C SER A 193 -3.10 -7.75 11.24
N ASP A 194 -3.82 -8.80 11.58
CA ASP A 194 -3.46 -9.81 12.58
C ASP A 194 -2.21 -10.63 12.23
N ARG A 195 -1.72 -10.53 11.00
CA ARG A 195 -0.44 -11.12 10.55
C ARG A 195 0.78 -10.48 11.19
N PHE A 196 0.66 -9.26 11.70
CA PHE A 196 1.75 -8.59 12.37
C PHE A 196 1.96 -9.14 13.79
N LEU A 197 3.15 -9.62 14.05
CA LEU A 197 3.56 -10.10 15.37
C LEU A 197 4.39 -9.03 16.10
N PRO A 198 4.17 -8.80 17.39
CA PRO A 198 4.95 -7.84 18.17
C PRO A 198 6.43 -8.29 18.25
N LYS A 199 7.35 -7.35 18.06
CA LYS A 199 8.81 -7.53 18.13
C LYS A 199 9.47 -6.59 19.15
N GLY A 200 8.67 -5.97 19.99
CA GLY A 200 9.09 -5.04 21.03
C GLY A 200 8.07 -3.92 21.23
N PRO A 201 8.36 -2.94 22.08
CA PRO A 201 7.51 -1.79 22.22
C PRO A 201 7.34 -1.06 20.88
N ASN A 202 6.10 -0.87 20.44
CA ASN A 202 5.74 -0.13 19.23
C ASN A 202 6.41 -0.65 17.93
N ARG A 203 6.78 -1.93 17.90
CA ARG A 203 7.39 -2.59 16.75
C ARG A 203 6.65 -3.87 16.42
N PHE A 204 6.30 -4.02 15.15
CA PHE A 204 5.56 -5.16 14.63
C PHE A 204 6.20 -5.65 13.35
N GLU A 205 6.15 -6.94 13.11
CA GLU A 205 6.73 -7.57 11.93
C GLU A 205 5.80 -8.63 11.37
N TRP A 206 5.67 -8.64 10.07
CA TRP A 206 5.03 -9.67 9.30
C TRP A 206 6.05 -10.30 8.35
N ILE A 207 6.09 -11.65 8.29
CA ILE A 207 6.99 -12.41 7.42
C ILE A 207 6.20 -13.55 6.78
N GLU A 208 6.32 -13.65 5.45
CA GLU A 208 5.79 -14.75 4.65
C GLU A 208 6.86 -15.27 3.70
N ARG A 209 6.79 -16.57 3.38
CA ARG A 209 7.65 -17.24 2.39
C ARG A 209 6.81 -17.80 1.27
N ASP A 210 7.39 -17.84 0.07
CA ASP A 210 6.72 -18.32 -1.14
C ASP A 210 5.32 -17.67 -1.28
N PHE A 211 5.30 -16.36 -1.10
CA PHE A 211 4.10 -15.56 -0.91
C PHE A 211 3.56 -15.03 -2.22
N GLU A 212 2.32 -15.41 -2.57
CA GLU A 212 1.58 -14.88 -3.71
C GLU A 212 0.55 -13.86 -3.19
N PRO A 213 0.84 -12.55 -3.28
CA PRO A 213 0.00 -11.54 -2.67
C PRO A 213 -1.31 -11.33 -3.44
N THR A 214 -2.37 -11.08 -2.69
CA THR A 214 -3.69 -10.69 -3.20
C THR A 214 -4.08 -9.31 -2.68
N ARG A 215 -5.19 -8.76 -3.16
CA ARG A 215 -5.69 -7.45 -2.68
C ARG A 215 -6.04 -7.46 -1.19
N THR A 216 -6.41 -8.61 -0.64
CA THR A 216 -6.71 -8.76 0.80
C THR A 216 -5.47 -8.75 1.69
N ASP A 217 -4.28 -8.81 1.07
CA ASP A 217 -3.00 -8.77 1.78
C ASP A 217 -2.42 -7.37 1.90
N ASN A 218 -3.09 -6.36 1.32
CA ASN A 218 -2.69 -4.97 1.47
C ASN A 218 -2.65 -4.58 2.94
N ILE A 219 -1.73 -3.70 3.27
CA ILE A 219 -1.51 -3.26 4.65
C ILE A 219 -2.22 -1.93 4.84
N ASP A 220 -3.24 -1.97 5.69
CA ASP A 220 -3.94 -0.79 6.16
C ASP A 220 -3.66 -0.60 7.64
N VAL A 221 -3.17 0.57 8.00
CA VAL A 221 -2.92 0.97 9.39
C VAL A 221 -3.85 2.13 9.71
N ILE A 222 -4.79 1.90 10.63
CA ILE A 222 -5.78 2.89 11.06
C ILE A 222 -5.46 3.34 12.48
N TYR A 223 -5.42 4.63 12.73
CA TYR A 223 -5.06 5.18 14.03
C TYR A 223 -5.69 6.55 14.30
N HIS A 224 -5.82 6.92 15.57
CA HIS A 224 -6.18 8.27 15.98
C HIS A 224 -4.92 9.04 16.42
N PRO A 225 -4.64 10.21 15.86
CA PRO A 225 -3.60 11.09 16.40
C PRO A 225 -3.99 11.53 17.81
N SER A 226 -3.01 11.75 18.68
CA SER A 226 -3.24 12.37 19.98
C SER A 226 -3.82 13.79 19.78
N ARG A 227 -4.88 14.09 20.52
CA ARG A 227 -5.49 15.43 20.56
C ARG A 227 -4.57 16.44 21.23
#